data_41240ed124781d80b735b1c12240e1a5
#
_entry.id   41240ed124781d80b735b1c12240e1a5
#
_cell.length_a   1.000
_cell.length_b   1.000
_cell.length_c   1.000
_cell.angle_alpha   90.00
_cell.angle_beta   90.00
_cell.angle_gamma   90.00
#
_symmetry.space_group_name_H-M   'P 1'
#
loop_
_entity.id
_entity.type
_entity.pdbx_description
1 polymer ?
#
loop_
_entity_poly.entity_id
_entity_poly.type
_entity_poly.pdbx_seq_one_letter_code
_entity_poly.pdbx_strand_id
1 'polypeptide(L)'
;MIEECEEATHIGKGLSKLYATIDFGEARVARTRLVKRETRNPMWNESFHIYCAYEASYVTIKLKDSLTIGAIVVGIAQIPTNLVKSGNRTEGWLDLFSEHNRTELRGKIYVKLQFLDARQNPSWGRGIKGCDAQGVEYTFFKQEKGNKITLYQDAHMQDGFMPRIPLAGGKMYQPTRCWEDIFKALSDAKHLIYIT
;
A
#
# COMPACT_ATOMS: atom_id res chain seq x y z
N MET A 1 6.45 5.46 12.09
CA MET A 1 6.87 6.86 11.85
C MET A 1 8.31 6.81 11.35
N ILE A 2 8.62 7.49 10.27
CA ILE A 2 9.99 7.70 9.79
C ILE A 2 10.32 9.15 10.12
N GLU A 3 11.30 9.37 10.98
CA GLU A 3 11.59 10.71 11.49
C GLU A 3 12.82 11.34 10.83
N GLU A 4 13.94 10.65 10.79
CA GLU A 4 15.23 11.24 10.41
C GLU A 4 16.16 10.24 9.73
N CYS A 5 17.09 10.74 8.92
CA CYS A 5 18.18 9.96 8.34
C CYS A 5 19.51 10.66 8.66
N GLU A 6 20.46 9.97 9.27
CA GLU A 6 21.82 10.44 9.49
C GLU A 6 22.79 9.87 8.44
N GLU A 7 23.71 10.71 8.00
CA GLU A 7 24.86 10.40 7.16
C GLU A 7 24.63 9.41 6.01
N ALA A 8 23.89 9.80 5.00
CA ALA A 8 23.97 9.13 3.71
C ALA A 8 25.29 9.52 3.03
N THR A 9 26.38 8.85 3.38
CA THR A 9 27.67 9.00 2.73
C THR A 9 27.60 8.41 1.33
N HIS A 10 28.06 9.14 0.31
CA HIS A 10 28.17 8.77 -1.10
C HIS A 10 26.92 9.04 -1.99
N ILE A 11 26.34 10.21 -1.86
CA ILE A 11 25.46 10.72 -2.91
C ILE A 11 26.20 11.82 -3.64
N GLY A 12 26.28 11.71 -4.98
CA GLY A 12 27.02 12.63 -5.85
C GLY A 12 26.66 14.11 -5.64
N LYS A 13 27.58 15.00 -6.03
CA LYS A 13 27.40 16.45 -5.95
C LYS A 13 26.25 16.89 -6.85
N GLY A 14 25.03 17.03 -6.28
CA GLY A 14 23.84 17.52 -6.97
C GLY A 14 22.69 17.75 -5.98
N LEU A 15 21.66 18.49 -6.40
CA LEU A 15 20.43 18.68 -5.63
C LEU A 15 19.68 17.34 -5.58
N SER A 16 19.95 16.54 -4.57
CA SER A 16 19.23 15.28 -4.34
C SER A 16 17.89 15.54 -3.68
N LYS A 17 16.89 14.76 -4.07
CA LYS A 17 15.56 14.74 -3.46
C LYS A 17 15.33 13.37 -2.85
N LEU A 18 15.52 13.27 -1.55
CA LEU A 18 15.44 12.00 -0.84
C LEU A 18 14.00 11.69 -0.41
N TYR A 19 13.64 10.43 -0.49
CA TYR A 19 12.42 9.88 0.07
C TYR A 19 12.65 8.44 0.52
N ALA A 20 11.84 7.99 1.47
CA ALA A 20 11.83 6.60 1.90
C ALA A 20 10.59 5.86 1.38
N THR A 21 10.73 4.59 1.08
CA THR A 21 9.61 3.68 0.82
C THR A 21 9.59 2.60 1.89
N ILE A 22 8.39 2.18 2.25
CA ILE A 22 8.17 1.04 3.14
C ILE A 22 7.56 -0.06 2.29
N ASP A 23 8.25 -1.19 2.25
CA ASP A 23 7.77 -2.38 1.55
C ASP A 23 7.47 -3.47 2.61
N PHE A 24 6.33 -4.13 2.51
CA PHE A 24 5.94 -5.26 3.35
C PHE A 24 5.87 -6.50 2.46
N GLY A 25 6.88 -7.36 2.57
CA GLY A 25 7.14 -8.37 1.56
C GLY A 25 7.42 -7.72 0.20
N GLU A 26 6.70 -8.12 -0.83
CA GLU A 26 6.84 -7.58 -2.19
C GLU A 26 6.02 -6.32 -2.44
N ALA A 27 5.08 -5.99 -1.56
CA ALA A 27 4.19 -4.86 -1.73
C ALA A 27 4.75 -3.58 -1.12
N ARG A 28 4.73 -2.48 -1.91
CA ARG A 28 4.99 -1.15 -1.38
C ARG A 28 3.74 -0.63 -0.70
N VAL A 29 3.84 -0.40 0.61
CA VAL A 29 2.72 -0.01 1.46
C VAL A 29 2.73 1.47 1.87
N ALA A 30 3.89 2.13 1.77
CA ALA A 30 3.99 3.56 2.02
C ALA A 30 5.20 4.19 1.32
N ARG A 31 5.13 5.51 1.17
CA ARG A 31 6.21 6.36 0.66
C ARG A 31 6.13 7.72 1.32
N THR A 32 7.29 8.25 1.75
CA THR A 32 7.39 9.61 2.28
C THR A 32 7.36 10.65 1.15
N ARG A 33 7.12 11.91 1.51
CA ARG A 33 7.35 13.04 0.60
C ARG A 33 8.82 13.12 0.19
N LEU A 34 9.06 13.82 -0.90
CA LEU A 34 10.40 14.20 -1.34
C LEU A 34 10.91 15.36 -0.49
N VAL A 35 12.08 15.18 0.11
CA VAL A 35 12.79 16.24 0.84
C VAL A 35 14.06 16.59 0.07
N LYS A 36 14.25 17.88 -0.24
CA LYS A 36 15.49 18.36 -0.83
C LYS A 36 16.64 18.18 0.17
N ARG A 37 17.76 17.69 -0.29
CA ARG A 37 18.95 17.54 0.53
C ARG A 37 19.67 18.88 0.68
N GLU A 38 19.14 19.76 1.50
CA GLU A 38 19.80 21.01 1.91
C GLU A 38 20.67 20.80 3.16
N THR A 39 20.40 19.72 3.89
CA THR A 39 21.12 19.33 5.11
C THR A 39 21.63 17.91 5.00
N ARG A 40 22.64 17.58 5.81
CA ARG A 40 23.17 16.21 5.90
C ARG A 40 22.12 15.22 6.44
N ASN A 41 21.16 15.71 7.21
CA ASN A 41 20.17 14.92 7.93
C ASN A 41 18.75 15.33 7.50
N PRO A 42 18.21 14.76 6.43
CA PRO A 42 16.83 15.06 6.01
C PRO A 42 15.81 14.50 7.01
N MET A 43 14.80 15.32 7.34
CA MET A 43 13.73 14.97 8.28
C MET A 43 12.40 14.88 7.52
N TRP A 44 11.68 13.78 7.70
CA TRP A 44 10.33 13.61 7.13
C TRP A 44 9.23 13.86 8.15
N ASN A 45 9.38 13.36 9.36
CA ASN A 45 8.35 13.42 10.42
C ASN A 45 6.98 12.96 9.93
N GLU A 46 6.96 11.85 9.19
CA GLU A 46 5.75 11.29 8.61
C GLU A 46 5.38 9.97 9.27
N SER A 47 4.08 9.78 9.50
CA SER A 47 3.54 8.54 10.03
C SER A 47 2.53 7.93 9.06
N PHE A 48 2.55 6.60 9.00
CA PHE A 48 1.69 5.82 8.13
C PHE A 48 0.93 4.79 8.95
N HIS A 49 -0.36 4.68 8.70
CA HIS A 49 -1.18 3.61 9.22
C HIS A 49 -1.37 2.59 8.10
N ILE A 50 -0.79 1.39 8.27
CA ILE A 50 -0.72 0.38 7.23
C ILE A 50 -1.54 -0.82 7.67
N TYR A 51 -2.54 -1.20 6.85
CA TYR A 51 -3.33 -2.41 7.06
C TYR A 51 -2.64 -3.58 6.36
N CYS A 52 -2.16 -4.55 7.14
CA CYS A 52 -1.48 -5.73 6.63
C CYS A 52 -2.46 -6.90 6.59
N ALA A 53 -2.82 -7.35 5.39
CA ALA A 53 -3.73 -8.47 5.16
C ALA A 53 -3.00 -9.82 4.96
N TYR A 54 -1.69 -9.82 4.94
CA TYR A 54 -0.86 -11.02 4.74
C TYR A 54 0.39 -10.97 5.62
N GLU A 55 1.06 -12.10 5.72
CA GLU A 55 2.31 -12.20 6.47
C GLU A 55 3.52 -11.97 5.56
N ALA A 56 4.51 -11.27 6.09
CA ALA A 56 5.81 -11.09 5.47
C ALA A 56 6.91 -11.33 6.51
N SER A 57 8.06 -11.78 6.06
CA SER A 57 9.20 -12.04 6.95
C SER A 57 9.88 -10.75 7.41
N TYR A 58 9.82 -9.70 6.60
CA TYR A 58 10.50 -8.43 6.86
C TYR A 58 9.62 -7.23 6.50
N VAL A 59 9.79 -6.16 7.28
CA VAL A 59 9.49 -4.80 6.86
C VAL A 59 10.76 -4.22 6.26
N THR A 60 10.73 -3.82 5.00
CA THR A 60 11.89 -3.28 4.29
C THR A 60 11.71 -1.78 4.07
N ILE A 61 12.68 -1.00 4.53
CA ILE A 61 12.73 0.44 4.31
C ILE A 61 13.84 0.72 3.31
N LYS A 62 13.49 1.39 2.21
CA LYS A 62 14.46 1.77 1.17
C LYS A 62 14.54 3.29 1.11
N LEU A 63 15.72 3.83 1.40
CA LEU A 63 16.04 5.22 1.14
C LEU A 63 16.38 5.39 -0.34
N LYS A 64 15.74 6.33 -1.01
CA LYS A 64 15.90 6.57 -2.44
C LYS A 64 16.21 8.03 -2.74
N ASP A 65 17.05 8.22 -3.75
CA ASP A 65 17.30 9.51 -4.38
C ASP A 65 16.49 9.61 -5.68
N SER A 66 15.64 10.63 -5.78
CA SER A 66 14.79 10.85 -6.93
C SER A 66 15.58 11.52 -8.05
N LEU A 67 15.63 10.89 -9.20
CA LEU A 67 16.19 11.45 -10.44
C LEU A 67 15.07 12.09 -11.28
N THR A 68 15.47 12.75 -12.37
CA THR A 68 14.52 13.26 -13.37
C THR A 68 13.69 12.13 -13.98
N ILE A 69 14.32 10.97 -14.18
CA ILE A 69 13.65 9.74 -14.61
C ILE A 69 14.07 8.63 -13.62
N GLY A 70 13.09 8.13 -12.84
CA GLY A 70 13.31 7.05 -11.89
C GLY A 70 13.90 7.48 -10.55
N ALA A 71 14.58 6.56 -9.89
CA ALA A 71 15.24 6.77 -8.59
C ALA A 71 16.37 5.75 -8.38
N ILE A 72 17.37 6.16 -7.63
CA ILE A 72 18.47 5.29 -7.19
C ILE A 72 18.23 4.89 -5.73
N VAL A 73 18.40 3.62 -5.41
CA VAL A 73 18.40 3.13 -4.03
C VAL A 73 19.72 3.53 -3.36
N VAL A 74 19.62 4.36 -2.33
CA VAL A 74 20.77 4.82 -1.53
C VAL A 74 21.15 3.76 -0.51
N GLY A 75 20.14 3.19 0.15
CA GLY A 75 20.36 2.14 1.15
C GLY A 75 19.06 1.47 1.57
N ILE A 76 19.20 0.29 2.15
CA ILE A 76 18.10 -0.59 2.56
C ILE A 76 18.31 -0.99 4.02
N ALA A 77 17.25 -0.86 4.82
CA ALA A 77 17.12 -1.47 6.14
C ALA A 77 16.02 -2.52 6.14
N GLN A 78 16.26 -3.66 6.78
CA GLN A 78 15.30 -4.74 6.94
C GLN A 78 15.07 -5.04 8.41
N ILE A 79 13.80 -5.10 8.81
CA ILE A 79 13.40 -5.40 10.18
C ILE A 79 12.60 -6.70 10.15
N PRO A 80 13.05 -7.76 10.82
CA PRO A 80 12.27 -8.98 10.94
C PRO A 80 10.92 -8.71 11.59
N THR A 81 9.84 -9.20 11.00
CA THR A 81 8.48 -8.93 11.48
C THR A 81 8.20 -9.56 12.84
N ASN A 82 8.88 -10.64 13.19
CA ASN A 82 8.77 -11.26 14.52
C ASN A 82 9.18 -10.29 15.65
N LEU A 83 10.13 -9.40 15.43
CA LEU A 83 10.53 -8.39 16.41
C LEU A 83 9.45 -7.32 16.60
N VAL A 84 8.68 -7.03 15.56
CA VAL A 84 7.62 -6.02 15.59
C VAL A 84 6.31 -6.60 16.09
N LYS A 85 6.02 -7.87 15.79
CA LYS A 85 4.77 -8.58 16.20
C LYS A 85 4.58 -8.70 17.71
N SER A 86 5.61 -8.48 18.51
CA SER A 86 5.49 -8.47 19.97
C SER A 86 4.51 -7.42 20.51
N GLY A 87 4.06 -6.49 19.66
CA GLY A 87 3.17 -5.38 20.03
C GLY A 87 3.89 -4.22 20.72
N ASN A 88 5.14 -4.41 21.11
CA ASN A 88 5.96 -3.36 21.68
C ASN A 88 6.35 -2.35 20.58
N ARG A 89 6.41 -1.08 20.96
CA ARG A 89 6.94 -0.06 20.08
C ARG A 89 8.44 -0.28 19.88
N THR A 90 8.83 -0.49 18.63
CA THR A 90 10.23 -0.55 18.22
C THR A 90 10.63 0.82 17.71
N GLU A 91 11.63 1.43 18.33
CA GLU A 91 12.07 2.79 18.02
C GLU A 91 13.59 2.84 18.06
N GLY A 92 14.20 3.46 17.03
CA GLY A 92 15.65 3.63 17.00
C GLY A 92 16.23 3.81 15.61
N TRP A 93 17.56 3.95 15.59
CA TRP A 93 18.35 4.04 14.38
C TRP A 93 18.57 2.67 13.76
N LEU A 94 18.28 2.56 12.47
CA LEU A 94 18.54 1.37 11.67
C LEU A 94 19.67 1.66 10.68
N ASP A 95 20.58 0.73 10.55
CA ASP A 95 21.63 0.78 9.55
C ASP A 95 21.06 0.57 8.14
N LEU A 96 21.46 1.43 7.22
CA LEU A 96 21.14 1.34 5.81
C LEU A 96 22.30 0.70 5.07
N PHE A 97 22.09 -0.43 4.45
CA PHE A 97 23.09 -1.15 3.68
C PHE A 97 22.88 -0.96 2.17
N SER A 98 23.96 -1.10 1.41
CA SER A 98 23.92 -1.09 -0.05
C SER A 98 23.02 -2.23 -0.58
N GLU A 99 22.23 -1.96 -1.63
CA GLU A 99 21.42 -2.97 -2.29
C GLU A 99 22.26 -4.12 -2.88
N HIS A 100 23.44 -3.79 -3.39
CA HIS A 100 24.34 -4.76 -4.03
C HIS A 100 25.30 -5.44 -3.06
N ASN A 101 25.64 -4.76 -1.97
CA ASN A 101 26.56 -5.28 -0.96
C ASN A 101 26.01 -5.03 0.45
N ARG A 102 25.39 -6.06 1.03
CA ARG A 102 24.74 -5.97 2.35
C ARG A 102 25.69 -5.75 3.53
N THR A 103 26.98 -5.75 3.30
CA THR A 103 27.98 -5.42 4.34
C THR A 103 28.44 -3.96 4.26
N GLU A 104 28.13 -3.26 3.18
CA GLU A 104 28.51 -1.87 2.98
C GLU A 104 27.48 -0.93 3.60
N LEU A 105 27.86 -0.28 4.70
CA LEU A 105 27.04 0.72 5.39
C LEU A 105 26.93 1.99 4.55
N ARG A 106 25.73 2.47 4.31
CA ARG A 106 25.41 3.68 3.53
C ARG A 106 24.91 4.83 4.38
N GLY A 107 24.52 4.57 5.62
CA GLY A 107 23.99 5.55 6.55
C GLY A 107 23.05 4.90 7.56
N LYS A 108 22.24 5.75 8.21
CA LYS A 108 21.25 5.29 9.21
C LYS A 108 19.93 6.02 8.99
N ILE A 109 18.84 5.37 9.35
CA ILE A 109 17.50 5.94 9.34
C ILE A 109 16.82 5.72 10.68
N TYR A 110 16.23 6.78 11.24
CA TYR A 110 15.48 6.68 12.48
C TYR A 110 14.02 6.36 12.21
N VAL A 111 13.52 5.31 12.84
CA VAL A 111 12.17 4.83 12.64
C VAL A 111 11.47 4.51 13.94
N LYS A 112 10.14 4.61 13.92
CA LYS A 112 9.26 4.14 14.99
C LYS A 112 8.24 3.22 14.37
N LEU A 113 8.20 1.98 14.83
CA LEU A 113 7.29 0.94 14.36
C LEU A 113 6.46 0.42 15.54
N GLN A 114 5.20 0.18 15.30
CA GLN A 114 4.32 -0.48 16.25
C GLN A 114 3.35 -1.38 15.48
N PHE A 115 3.24 -2.61 15.90
CA PHE A 115 2.23 -3.53 15.43
C PHE A 115 1.02 -3.46 16.36
N LEU A 116 -0.16 -3.38 15.76
CA LEU A 116 -1.43 -3.44 16.46
C LEU A 116 -2.22 -4.61 15.86
N ASP A 117 -2.56 -5.58 16.70
CA ASP A 117 -3.40 -6.70 16.27
C ASP A 117 -4.83 -6.18 16.04
N ALA A 118 -5.33 -6.37 14.83
CA ALA A 118 -6.67 -5.93 14.42
C ALA A 118 -7.76 -6.48 15.36
N ARG A 119 -7.58 -7.69 15.89
CA ARG A 119 -8.53 -8.33 16.82
C ARG A 119 -8.66 -7.59 18.16
N GLN A 120 -7.64 -6.82 18.54
CA GLN A 120 -7.68 -5.99 19.76
C GLN A 120 -8.37 -4.64 19.51
N ASN A 121 -8.67 -4.31 18.26
CA ASN A 121 -9.38 -3.08 17.94
C ASN A 121 -10.90 -3.28 18.11
N PRO A 122 -11.57 -2.50 18.98
CA PRO A 122 -13.03 -2.63 19.19
C PRO A 122 -13.87 -2.44 17.93
N SER A 123 -13.35 -1.72 16.93
CA SER A 123 -14.02 -1.50 15.66
C SER A 123 -13.92 -2.70 14.70
N TRP A 124 -12.98 -3.63 14.93
CA TRP A 124 -12.76 -4.76 14.04
C TRP A 124 -14.00 -5.65 13.90
N GLY A 125 -14.57 -6.08 15.03
CA GLY A 125 -15.76 -6.96 15.03
C GLY A 125 -17.02 -6.31 14.45
N ARG A 126 -17.10 -4.97 14.45
CA ARG A 126 -18.27 -4.21 13.98
C ARG A 126 -18.05 -3.55 12.63
N GLY A 127 -16.84 -3.50 12.15
CA GLY A 127 -16.44 -2.72 10.96
C GLY A 127 -16.53 -1.20 11.17
N ILE A 128 -16.02 -0.45 10.20
CA ILE A 128 -16.10 1.01 10.20
C ILE A 128 -17.46 1.43 9.62
N LYS A 129 -18.25 2.18 10.38
CA LYS A 129 -19.53 2.70 9.93
C LYS A 129 -19.33 3.85 8.94
N GLY A 130 -20.13 3.85 7.86
CA GLY A 130 -20.41 5.05 7.07
C GLY A 130 -21.43 5.95 7.79
N CYS A 131 -21.71 7.13 7.26
CA CYS A 131 -22.65 8.07 7.86
C CYS A 131 -24.08 7.48 8.00
N ASP A 132 -24.51 6.60 7.09
CA ASP A 132 -25.86 6.01 7.06
C ASP A 132 -25.90 4.49 6.89
N ALA A 133 -24.76 3.82 7.02
CA ALA A 133 -24.69 2.38 6.84
C ALA A 133 -23.97 1.71 8.01
N GLN A 134 -24.37 0.48 8.30
CA GLN A 134 -23.63 -0.35 9.24
C GLN A 134 -22.25 -0.68 8.66
N GLY A 135 -21.26 -0.88 9.53
CA GLY A 135 -19.96 -1.38 9.12
C GLY A 135 -20.05 -2.82 8.61
N VAL A 136 -19.11 -3.20 7.78
CA VAL A 136 -18.91 -4.60 7.42
C VAL A 136 -18.01 -5.22 8.48
N GLU A 137 -18.44 -6.28 9.11
CA GLU A 137 -17.66 -6.98 10.14
C GLU A 137 -16.30 -7.41 9.61
N TYR A 138 -15.30 -7.31 10.45
CA TYR A 138 -13.91 -7.69 10.13
C TYR A 138 -13.28 -6.90 8.98
N THR A 139 -13.74 -5.67 8.75
CA THR A 139 -13.14 -4.77 7.77
C THR A 139 -12.85 -3.40 8.35
N PHE A 140 -11.88 -2.71 7.75
CA PHE A 140 -11.59 -1.31 8.01
C PHE A 140 -12.08 -0.39 6.89
N PHE A 141 -12.95 -0.88 6.02
CA PHE A 141 -13.52 -0.12 4.93
C PHE A 141 -14.95 0.30 5.27
N LYS A 142 -15.28 1.53 4.90
CA LYS A 142 -16.65 2.04 5.01
C LYS A 142 -17.52 1.47 3.90
N GLN A 143 -18.79 1.29 4.19
CA GLN A 143 -19.78 1.10 3.13
C GLN A 143 -20.12 2.45 2.52
N GLU A 144 -20.13 2.51 1.21
CA GLU A 144 -20.47 3.70 0.44
C GLU A 144 -21.76 3.45 -0.36
N LYS A 145 -22.60 4.47 -0.46
CA LYS A 145 -23.87 4.41 -1.25
C LYS A 145 -23.68 5.06 -2.62
N GLY A 146 -24.56 4.74 -3.55
CA GLY A 146 -24.56 5.35 -4.89
C GLY A 146 -23.59 4.69 -5.87
N ASN A 147 -22.97 3.58 -5.48
CA ASN A 147 -22.11 2.81 -6.35
C ASN A 147 -22.92 1.79 -7.17
N LYS A 148 -22.54 1.62 -8.42
CA LYS A 148 -22.99 0.51 -9.27
C LYS A 148 -21.79 -0.41 -9.49
N ILE A 149 -21.90 -1.64 -8.99
CA ILE A 149 -20.84 -2.65 -9.11
C ILE A 149 -21.34 -3.78 -10.00
N THR A 150 -20.55 -4.19 -10.96
CA THR A 150 -20.81 -5.36 -11.79
C THR A 150 -19.65 -6.34 -11.62
N LEU A 151 -19.96 -7.58 -11.27
CA LEU A 151 -18.97 -8.65 -11.12
C LEU A 151 -18.98 -9.53 -12.36
N TYR A 152 -17.81 -9.85 -12.87
CA TYR A 152 -17.62 -10.73 -14.01
C TYR A 152 -16.84 -11.95 -13.57
N GLN A 153 -17.37 -13.14 -13.86
CA GLN A 153 -16.68 -14.39 -13.54
C GLN A 153 -15.55 -14.65 -14.53
N ASP A 154 -15.80 -14.35 -15.80
CA ASP A 154 -14.82 -14.49 -16.88
C ASP A 154 -15.03 -13.35 -17.90
N ALA A 155 -13.92 -12.78 -18.37
CA ALA A 155 -13.94 -11.78 -19.42
C ALA A 155 -14.16 -12.37 -20.83
N HIS A 156 -13.93 -13.67 -21.00
CA HIS A 156 -13.97 -14.38 -22.29
C HIS A 156 -15.08 -15.40 -22.39
N MET A 157 -16.25 -15.11 -21.83
CA MET A 157 -17.39 -15.99 -21.98
C MET A 157 -17.79 -16.14 -23.45
N GLN A 158 -18.02 -17.40 -23.85
CA GLN A 158 -18.44 -17.71 -25.20
C GLN A 158 -19.83 -17.12 -25.49
N ASP A 159 -20.05 -16.67 -26.72
CA ASP A 159 -21.36 -16.21 -27.17
C ASP A 159 -22.40 -17.34 -27.04
N GLY A 160 -23.55 -16.96 -26.47
CA GLY A 160 -24.65 -17.93 -26.25
C GLY A 160 -24.49 -18.82 -25.02
N PHE A 161 -23.46 -18.65 -24.20
CA PHE A 161 -23.37 -19.32 -22.90
C PHE A 161 -24.48 -18.84 -21.97
N MET A 162 -25.44 -19.71 -21.66
CA MET A 162 -26.61 -19.43 -20.81
C MET A 162 -26.75 -20.52 -19.74
N PRO A 163 -26.09 -20.38 -18.59
CA PRO A 163 -26.21 -21.35 -17.51
C PRO A 163 -27.62 -21.32 -16.93
N ARG A 164 -28.17 -22.52 -16.65
CA ARG A 164 -29.51 -22.66 -16.06
C ARG A 164 -29.44 -22.43 -14.54
N ILE A 165 -29.29 -21.17 -14.13
CA ILE A 165 -29.24 -20.80 -12.71
C ILE A 165 -30.53 -20.02 -12.36
N PRO A 166 -31.44 -20.63 -11.58
CA PRO A 166 -32.63 -19.94 -11.14
C PRO A 166 -32.31 -18.89 -10.08
N LEU A 167 -32.90 -17.70 -10.23
CA LEU A 167 -32.80 -16.62 -9.25
C LEU A 167 -34.14 -16.48 -8.52
N ALA A 168 -34.11 -15.78 -7.38
CA ALA A 168 -35.33 -15.43 -6.65
C ALA A 168 -36.32 -14.66 -7.54
N GLY A 169 -37.63 -14.95 -7.37
CA GLY A 169 -38.68 -14.35 -8.17
C GLY A 169 -38.87 -14.97 -9.57
N GLY A 170 -38.39 -16.21 -9.78
CA GLY A 170 -38.65 -16.94 -11.03
C GLY A 170 -37.80 -16.47 -12.23
N LYS A 171 -36.80 -15.65 -12.00
CA LYS A 171 -35.87 -15.17 -13.03
C LYS A 171 -34.75 -16.18 -13.22
N MET A 172 -34.18 -16.20 -14.42
CA MET A 172 -32.96 -16.96 -14.71
C MET A 172 -31.76 -16.01 -14.77
N TYR A 173 -30.61 -16.47 -14.28
CA TYR A 173 -29.38 -15.72 -14.38
C TYR A 173 -29.00 -15.52 -15.85
N GLN A 174 -28.69 -14.28 -16.21
CA GLN A 174 -28.14 -13.95 -17.52
C GLN A 174 -26.72 -13.44 -17.32
N PRO A 175 -25.72 -14.08 -17.94
CA PRO A 175 -24.34 -13.63 -17.85
C PRO A 175 -24.19 -12.25 -18.46
N THR A 176 -23.40 -11.41 -17.77
CA THR A 176 -23.00 -10.11 -18.28
C THR A 176 -21.79 -10.27 -19.22
N ARG A 177 -21.67 -9.40 -20.21
CA ARG A 177 -20.56 -9.41 -21.16
C ARG A 177 -19.54 -8.34 -20.75
N CYS A 178 -18.42 -8.78 -20.22
CA CYS A 178 -17.41 -7.90 -19.63
C CYS A 178 -16.96 -6.81 -20.61
N TRP A 179 -16.53 -7.16 -21.79
CA TRP A 179 -15.99 -6.21 -22.77
C TRP A 179 -17.02 -5.26 -23.33
N GLU A 180 -18.24 -5.73 -23.58
CA GLU A 180 -19.35 -4.89 -24.03
C GLU A 180 -19.74 -3.86 -22.94
N ASP A 181 -19.83 -4.31 -21.70
CA ASP A 181 -20.16 -3.46 -20.55
C ASP A 181 -19.07 -2.43 -20.29
N ILE A 182 -17.79 -2.81 -20.39
CA ILE A 182 -16.66 -1.90 -20.26
C ILE A 182 -16.69 -0.86 -21.39
N PHE A 183 -16.87 -1.28 -22.63
CA PHE A 183 -16.97 -0.37 -23.76
C PHE A 183 -18.10 0.65 -23.57
N LYS A 184 -19.27 0.17 -23.15
CA LYS A 184 -20.41 1.03 -22.86
C LYS A 184 -20.14 1.99 -21.71
N ALA A 185 -19.53 1.50 -20.61
CA ALA A 185 -19.18 2.34 -19.46
C ALA A 185 -18.18 3.45 -19.84
N LEU A 186 -17.18 3.13 -20.66
CA LEU A 186 -16.23 4.11 -21.19
C LEU A 186 -16.90 5.15 -22.09
N SER A 187 -17.80 4.69 -22.97
CA SER A 187 -18.52 5.57 -23.91
C SER A 187 -19.51 6.49 -23.21
N ASP A 188 -20.14 6.04 -22.13
CA ASP A 188 -21.15 6.78 -21.37
C ASP A 188 -20.53 7.68 -20.28
N ALA A 189 -19.23 7.57 -20.01
CA ALA A 189 -18.56 8.32 -18.94
C ALA A 189 -18.55 9.83 -19.24
N LYS A 190 -18.96 10.65 -18.25
CA LYS A 190 -19.08 12.10 -18.40
C LYS A 190 -18.03 12.90 -17.63
N HIS A 191 -17.45 12.34 -16.58
CA HIS A 191 -16.61 13.09 -15.64
C HIS A 191 -15.21 12.50 -15.47
N LEU A 192 -15.13 11.19 -15.19
CA LEU A 192 -13.85 10.56 -14.88
C LEU A 192 -13.87 9.08 -15.31
N ILE A 193 -12.76 8.64 -15.86
CA ILE A 193 -12.45 7.23 -16.10
C ILE A 193 -11.19 6.91 -15.31
N TYR A 194 -11.24 5.88 -14.49
CA TYR A 194 -10.10 5.37 -13.74
C TYR A 194 -9.96 3.87 -13.98
N ILE A 195 -8.78 3.47 -14.46
CA ILE A 195 -8.44 2.07 -14.78
C ILE A 195 -7.19 1.70 -13.97
N THR A 196 -7.24 0.58 -13.24
CA THR A 196 -6.13 0.04 -12.43
C THR A 196 -5.70 -1.33 -12.92
#